data_c1e3023bce5930d4666d75a26ab9466b
#
_entry.id   c1e3023bce5930d4666d75a26ab9466b
#
_cell.length_a   1.000
_cell.length_b   1.000
_cell.length_c   1.000
_cell.angle_alpha   90.00
_cell.angle_beta   90.00
_cell.angle_gamma   90.00
#
_symmetry.space_group_name_H-M   'P 1'
#
loop_
_entity.id
_entity.type
_entity.pdbx_description
1 polymer ?
#
loop_
_entity_poly.entity_id
_entity_poly.type
_entity_poly.pdbx_seq_one_letter_code
_entity_poly.pdbx_strand_id
1 'polypeptide(L)'
;IINSLHICDPAVGSGHFLVSALNEMITIKAELKILQDAAGRSLRDYLVEVVNDELIITDEDGKLFDYNPQNKESQRIQETLFHEKETIIENCLFGVDINPNSVKICRLRLWIELLKNAYYKWDGDSSPFGGVREGALETLPNIDINIKCGNSLISRFALDADIKRALRSSKWSIDSYKIAVQTYRDAESKEQKREMEELIDTIKKDFRSYISPNDPKYKKLSKLRG
;
A
#
# COMPACT_ATOMS: atom_id res chain seq x y z
N ILE A 1 10.92 -5.95 10.60
CA ILE A 1 11.69 -6.33 9.40
C ILE A 1 10.73 -6.61 8.24
N ILE A 2 9.70 -7.49 8.37
CA ILE A 2 8.81 -7.87 7.25
C ILE A 2 8.12 -6.65 6.65
N ASN A 3 7.54 -5.77 7.46
CA ASN A 3 6.87 -4.54 7.00
C ASN A 3 7.83 -3.48 6.41
N SER A 4 9.13 -3.72 6.37
CA SER A 4 10.13 -2.86 5.71
C SER A 4 10.71 -3.47 4.44
N LEU A 5 10.23 -4.64 4.02
CA LEU A 5 10.56 -5.21 2.72
C LEU A 5 9.89 -4.39 1.61
N HIS A 6 10.60 -4.18 0.52
CA HIS A 6 10.05 -3.53 -0.66
C HIS A 6 10.07 -4.52 -1.83
N ILE A 7 8.88 -4.94 -2.26
CA ILE A 7 8.68 -5.81 -3.42
C ILE A 7 8.23 -4.92 -4.57
N CYS A 8 8.99 -4.89 -5.65
CA CYS A 8 8.67 -4.08 -6.81
C CYS A 8 8.55 -4.97 -8.06
N ASP A 9 7.38 -4.94 -8.69
CA ASP A 9 7.14 -5.57 -9.98
C ASP A 9 7.29 -4.54 -11.10
N PRO A 10 8.33 -4.65 -11.93
CA PRO A 10 8.60 -3.70 -13.00
C PRO A 10 7.69 -3.86 -14.23
N ALA A 11 6.86 -4.90 -14.27
CA ALA A 11 5.89 -5.19 -15.34
C ALA A 11 4.61 -5.77 -14.74
N VAL A 12 4.01 -5.01 -13.82
CA VAL A 12 3.00 -5.49 -12.87
C VAL A 12 1.74 -6.07 -13.52
N GLY A 13 1.45 -5.73 -14.76
CA GLY A 13 0.27 -6.22 -15.47
C GLY A 13 -1.01 -5.99 -14.67
N SER A 14 -1.79 -7.04 -14.48
CA SER A 14 -3.01 -7.01 -13.68
C SER A 14 -2.77 -7.20 -12.17
N GLY A 15 -1.52 -7.28 -11.70
CA GLY A 15 -1.19 -7.33 -10.28
C GLY A 15 -1.22 -8.73 -9.64
N HIS A 16 -1.20 -9.81 -10.42
CA HIS A 16 -1.23 -11.17 -9.89
C HIS A 16 -0.08 -11.42 -8.92
N PHE A 17 1.15 -11.11 -9.35
CA PHE A 17 2.34 -11.28 -8.53
C PHE A 17 2.25 -10.53 -7.19
N LEU A 18 1.75 -9.29 -7.21
CA LEU A 18 1.62 -8.50 -5.98
C LEU A 18 0.55 -9.05 -5.03
N VAL A 19 -0.54 -9.60 -5.57
CA VAL A 19 -1.58 -10.27 -4.75
C VAL A 19 -1.04 -11.54 -4.13
N SER A 20 -0.34 -12.40 -4.89
CA SER A 20 0.32 -13.59 -4.35
C SER A 20 1.35 -13.21 -3.28
N ALA A 21 2.17 -12.18 -3.52
CA ALA A 21 3.13 -11.68 -2.54
C ALA A 21 2.45 -11.15 -1.26
N LEU A 22 1.30 -10.47 -1.38
CA LEU A 22 0.50 -10.04 -0.24
C LEU A 22 0.07 -11.22 0.63
N ASN A 23 -0.52 -12.24 0.01
CA ASN A 23 -1.03 -13.41 0.71
C ASN A 23 0.10 -14.19 1.38
N GLU A 24 1.22 -14.42 0.69
CA GLU A 24 2.41 -15.05 1.23
C GLU A 24 3.00 -14.28 2.43
N MET A 25 3.06 -12.96 2.36
CA MET A 25 3.56 -12.16 3.48
C MET A 25 2.67 -12.29 4.72
N ILE A 26 1.34 -12.36 4.56
CA ILE A 26 0.40 -12.60 5.66
C ILE A 26 0.62 -13.99 6.25
N THR A 27 0.75 -15.01 5.40
CA THR A 27 1.00 -16.41 5.83
C THR A 27 2.31 -16.51 6.61
N ILE A 28 3.40 -15.94 6.10
CA ILE A 28 4.70 -15.90 6.80
C ILE A 28 4.55 -15.21 8.17
N LYS A 29 3.80 -14.11 8.28
CA LYS A 29 3.56 -13.43 9.57
C LYS A 29 2.74 -14.30 10.52
N ALA A 30 1.79 -15.07 10.01
CA ALA A 30 1.02 -16.02 10.81
C ALA A 30 1.91 -17.15 11.34
N GLU A 31 2.72 -17.78 10.47
CA GLU A 31 3.65 -18.85 10.83
C GLU A 31 4.68 -18.39 11.88
N LEU A 32 5.19 -17.16 11.73
CA LEU A 32 6.10 -16.55 12.70
C LEU A 32 5.39 -16.08 13.98
N LYS A 33 4.06 -16.20 14.06
CA LYS A 33 3.21 -15.77 15.19
C LYS A 33 3.35 -14.28 15.52
N ILE A 34 3.59 -13.45 14.50
CA ILE A 34 3.72 -12.00 14.61
C ILE A 34 2.53 -11.22 14.05
N LEU A 35 1.48 -11.92 13.59
CA LEU A 35 0.18 -11.28 13.35
C LEU A 35 -0.43 -10.87 14.68
N GLN A 36 -0.62 -9.57 14.87
CA GLN A 36 -1.11 -9.00 16.12
C GLN A 36 -2.18 -7.95 15.84
N ASP A 37 -3.18 -7.91 16.72
CA ASP A 37 -4.16 -6.83 16.73
C ASP A 37 -3.58 -5.51 17.24
N ALA A 38 -4.35 -4.42 17.18
CA ALA A 38 -3.94 -3.11 17.67
C ALA A 38 -3.53 -3.08 19.16
N ALA A 39 -3.98 -4.06 19.95
CA ALA A 39 -3.60 -4.23 21.36
C ALA A 39 -2.37 -5.12 21.56
N GLY A 40 -1.73 -5.58 20.49
CA GLY A 40 -0.56 -6.47 20.53
C GLY A 40 -0.87 -7.93 20.82
N ARG A 41 -2.14 -8.36 20.80
CA ARG A 41 -2.53 -9.76 20.99
C ARG A 41 -2.37 -10.53 19.68
N SER A 42 -1.67 -11.65 19.71
CA SER A 42 -1.43 -12.49 18.55
C SER A 42 -2.67 -13.28 18.12
N LEU A 43 -2.80 -13.54 16.82
CA LEU A 43 -3.78 -14.45 16.19
C LEU A 43 -3.25 -15.91 16.18
N ARG A 44 -2.83 -16.43 17.35
CA ARG A 44 -2.15 -17.74 17.45
C ARG A 44 -3.07 -18.94 17.22
N ASP A 45 -4.37 -18.76 17.49
CA ASP A 45 -5.37 -19.80 17.50
C ASP A 45 -6.01 -20.02 16.11
N TYR A 46 -5.40 -19.36 15.09
CA TYR A 46 -5.86 -19.44 13.71
C TYR A 46 -4.71 -19.86 12.80
N LEU A 47 -5.01 -20.83 11.94
CA LEU A 47 -4.14 -21.23 10.85
C LEU A 47 -4.47 -20.37 9.63
N VAL A 48 -3.45 -19.80 9.02
CA VAL A 48 -3.55 -18.95 7.84
C VAL A 48 -2.71 -19.59 6.74
N GLU A 49 -3.34 -19.97 5.65
CA GLU A 49 -2.69 -20.65 4.52
C GLU A 49 -3.10 -20.04 3.19
N VAL A 50 -2.25 -20.19 2.17
CA VAL A 50 -2.58 -19.83 0.79
C VAL A 50 -3.00 -21.08 0.04
N VAL A 51 -4.22 -21.10 -0.45
CA VAL A 51 -4.76 -22.20 -1.25
C VAL A 51 -5.34 -21.63 -2.55
N ASN A 52 -4.80 -22.05 -3.70
CA ASN A 52 -5.21 -21.54 -5.02
C ASN A 52 -5.17 -20.00 -5.13
N ASP A 53 -4.09 -19.40 -4.66
CA ASP A 53 -3.86 -17.94 -4.60
C ASP A 53 -4.81 -17.17 -3.66
N GLU A 54 -5.64 -17.86 -2.87
CA GLU A 54 -6.52 -17.25 -1.89
C GLU A 54 -6.05 -17.51 -0.46
N LEU A 55 -6.20 -16.50 0.39
CA LEU A 55 -5.91 -16.60 1.81
C LEU A 55 -7.06 -17.32 2.51
N ILE A 56 -6.77 -18.49 3.07
CA ILE A 56 -7.73 -19.31 3.83
C ILE A 56 -7.35 -19.24 5.30
N ILE A 57 -8.35 -19.02 6.14
CA ILE A 57 -8.19 -18.93 7.59
C ILE A 57 -9.09 -19.97 8.23
N THR A 58 -8.50 -20.79 9.11
CA THR A 58 -9.21 -21.79 9.88
C THR A 58 -8.92 -21.65 11.36
N ASP A 59 -9.88 -22.02 12.20
CA ASP A 59 -9.67 -22.14 13.63
C ASP A 59 -8.96 -23.45 14.00
N GLU A 60 -8.72 -23.69 15.30
CA GLU A 60 -8.07 -24.89 15.82
C GLU A 60 -8.82 -26.19 15.47
N ASP A 61 -10.13 -26.11 15.27
CA ASP A 61 -10.98 -27.26 14.89
C ASP A 61 -11.01 -27.48 13.36
N GLY A 62 -10.28 -26.67 12.59
CA GLY A 62 -10.22 -26.73 11.12
C GLY A 62 -11.45 -26.13 10.43
N LYS A 63 -12.27 -25.38 11.14
CA LYS A 63 -13.43 -24.69 10.57
C LYS A 63 -13.00 -23.39 9.91
N LEU A 64 -13.51 -23.15 8.71
CA LEU A 64 -13.28 -21.89 7.99
C LEU A 64 -13.79 -20.69 8.80
N PHE A 65 -12.96 -19.67 8.87
CA PHE A 65 -13.34 -18.38 9.45
C PHE A 65 -14.43 -17.73 8.59
N ASP A 66 -15.52 -17.34 9.26
CA ASP A 66 -16.62 -16.58 8.67
C ASP A 66 -16.85 -15.31 9.50
N TYR A 67 -16.83 -14.15 8.83
CA TYR A 67 -16.93 -12.87 9.51
C TYR A 67 -18.34 -12.65 10.06
N ASN A 68 -18.43 -12.50 11.39
CA ASN A 68 -19.66 -12.10 12.08
C ASN A 68 -19.41 -10.81 12.88
N PRO A 69 -19.97 -9.66 12.45
CA PRO A 69 -19.76 -8.39 13.13
C PRO A 69 -20.29 -8.33 14.56
N GLN A 70 -21.19 -9.23 14.94
CA GLN A 70 -21.72 -9.31 16.31
C GLN A 70 -20.80 -10.08 17.27
N ASN A 71 -19.83 -10.82 16.74
CA ASN A 71 -18.86 -11.56 17.54
C ASN A 71 -17.56 -10.75 17.66
N LYS A 72 -17.19 -10.40 18.90
CA LYS A 72 -16.00 -9.58 19.19
C LYS A 72 -14.69 -10.22 18.69
N GLU A 73 -14.58 -11.53 18.78
CA GLU A 73 -13.38 -12.24 18.30
C GLU A 73 -13.33 -12.24 16.78
N SER A 74 -14.44 -12.51 16.11
CA SER A 74 -14.56 -12.42 14.66
C SER A 74 -14.25 -11.01 14.15
N GLN A 75 -14.75 -9.97 14.83
CA GLN A 75 -14.43 -8.58 14.53
C GLN A 75 -12.92 -8.31 14.67
N ARG A 76 -12.30 -8.74 15.77
CA ARG A 76 -10.88 -8.58 16.04
C ARG A 76 -10.00 -9.20 14.94
N ILE A 77 -10.34 -10.42 14.49
CA ILE A 77 -9.61 -11.12 13.43
C ILE A 77 -9.73 -10.35 12.12
N GLN A 78 -10.94 -9.96 11.76
CA GLN A 78 -11.22 -9.24 10.52
C GLN A 78 -10.48 -7.91 10.46
N GLU A 79 -10.53 -7.12 11.53
CA GLU A 79 -9.77 -5.86 11.67
C GLU A 79 -8.27 -6.09 11.56
N THR A 80 -7.74 -7.09 12.24
CA THR A 80 -6.31 -7.40 12.21
C THR A 80 -5.85 -7.73 10.80
N LEU A 81 -6.59 -8.55 10.08
CA LEU A 81 -6.25 -8.94 8.70
C LEU A 81 -6.36 -7.76 7.74
N PHE A 82 -7.36 -6.91 7.90
CA PHE A 82 -7.51 -5.70 7.10
C PHE A 82 -6.30 -4.79 7.27
N HIS A 83 -5.96 -4.42 8.50
CA HIS A 83 -4.85 -3.52 8.78
C HIS A 83 -3.48 -4.09 8.42
N GLU A 84 -3.29 -5.40 8.56
CA GLU A 84 -2.06 -6.03 8.11
C GLU A 84 -1.92 -6.03 6.59
N LYS A 85 -3.01 -6.33 5.85
CA LYS A 85 -3.01 -6.22 4.39
C LYS A 85 -2.79 -4.77 3.95
N GLU A 86 -3.46 -3.81 4.57
CA GLU A 86 -3.28 -2.38 4.32
C GLU A 86 -1.81 -1.97 4.50
N THR A 87 -1.22 -2.31 5.65
CA THR A 87 0.19 -2.02 5.96
C THR A 87 1.14 -2.59 4.90
N ILE A 88 0.91 -3.82 4.45
CA ILE A 88 1.75 -4.47 3.44
C ILE A 88 1.56 -3.79 2.07
N ILE A 89 0.34 -3.53 1.66
CA ILE A 89 0.05 -2.87 0.38
C ILE A 89 0.69 -1.48 0.33
N GLU A 90 0.57 -0.71 1.40
CA GLU A 90 1.10 0.65 1.44
C GLU A 90 2.62 0.73 1.51
N ASN A 91 3.25 -0.17 2.26
CA ASN A 91 4.66 -0.04 2.58
C ASN A 91 5.56 -1.01 1.84
N CYS A 92 5.03 -2.14 1.38
CA CYS A 92 5.85 -3.22 0.83
C CYS A 92 5.66 -3.45 -0.66
N LEU A 93 4.48 -3.15 -1.22
CA LEU A 93 4.14 -3.53 -2.59
C LEU A 93 4.21 -2.34 -3.55
N PHE A 94 5.02 -2.47 -4.59
CA PHE A 94 5.20 -1.46 -5.62
C PHE A 94 5.11 -2.08 -7.01
N GLY A 95 4.52 -1.35 -7.97
CA GLY A 95 4.38 -1.85 -9.32
C GLY A 95 4.44 -0.77 -10.39
N VAL A 96 4.95 -1.13 -11.55
CA VAL A 96 4.99 -0.27 -12.73
C VAL A 96 4.48 -1.06 -13.93
N ASP A 97 3.66 -0.44 -14.76
CA ASP A 97 3.29 -0.98 -16.08
C ASP A 97 3.19 0.13 -17.10
N ILE A 98 3.52 -0.18 -18.35
CA ILE A 98 3.41 0.78 -19.45
C ILE A 98 1.95 0.99 -19.86
N ASN A 99 1.08 0.01 -19.62
CA ASN A 99 -0.33 0.06 -19.96
C ASN A 99 -1.14 0.67 -18.80
N PRO A 100 -1.77 1.83 -18.99
CA PRO A 100 -2.55 2.48 -17.93
C PRO A 100 -3.76 1.66 -17.47
N ASN A 101 -4.32 0.79 -18.33
CA ASN A 101 -5.44 -0.08 -17.96
C ASN A 101 -4.96 -1.22 -17.03
N SER A 102 -3.80 -1.79 -17.29
CA SER A 102 -3.18 -2.77 -16.39
C SER A 102 -2.97 -2.18 -14.99
N VAL A 103 -2.46 -0.96 -14.91
CA VAL A 103 -2.29 -0.23 -13.64
C VAL A 103 -3.61 -0.08 -12.89
N LYS A 104 -4.69 0.30 -13.59
CA LYS A 104 -6.03 0.42 -12.98
C LYS A 104 -6.54 -0.93 -12.46
N ILE A 105 -6.35 -2.00 -13.23
CA ILE A 105 -6.77 -3.36 -12.85
C ILE A 105 -5.95 -3.83 -11.64
N CYS A 106 -4.65 -3.59 -11.63
CA CYS A 106 -3.78 -3.93 -10.49
C CYS A 106 -4.25 -3.25 -9.19
N ARG A 107 -4.51 -1.94 -9.25
CA ARG A 107 -5.04 -1.18 -8.10
C ARG A 107 -6.38 -1.74 -7.63
N LEU A 108 -7.30 -2.00 -8.57
CA LEU A 108 -8.61 -2.59 -8.25
C LEU A 108 -8.47 -3.95 -7.57
N ARG A 109 -7.56 -4.81 -8.03
CA ARG A 109 -7.31 -6.10 -7.39
C ARG A 109 -6.80 -5.97 -5.96
N LEU A 110 -5.84 -5.09 -5.71
CA LEU A 110 -5.35 -4.85 -4.36
C LEU A 110 -6.46 -4.32 -3.44
N TRP A 111 -7.35 -3.45 -3.94
CA TRP A 111 -8.53 -3.02 -3.18
C TRP A 111 -9.52 -4.17 -2.93
N ILE A 112 -9.72 -5.08 -3.89
CA ILE A 112 -10.56 -6.26 -3.68
C ILE A 112 -9.98 -7.14 -2.59
N GLU A 113 -8.65 -7.31 -2.52
CA GLU A 113 -8.02 -8.08 -1.43
C GLU A 113 -8.23 -7.43 -0.05
N LEU A 114 -8.25 -6.12 0.04
CA LEU A 114 -8.65 -5.42 1.27
C LEU A 114 -10.13 -5.61 1.58
N LEU A 115 -11.00 -5.48 0.58
CA LEU A 115 -12.44 -5.63 0.75
C LEU A 115 -12.85 -7.02 1.23
N LYS A 116 -12.09 -8.08 0.92
CA LYS A 116 -12.32 -9.43 1.48
C LYS A 116 -12.26 -9.43 3.01
N ASN A 117 -11.52 -8.50 3.61
CA ASN A 117 -11.41 -8.33 5.05
C ASN A 117 -12.04 -7.02 5.56
N ALA A 118 -12.92 -6.39 4.78
CA ALA A 118 -13.65 -5.19 5.22
C ALA A 118 -14.46 -5.49 6.49
N TYR A 119 -14.51 -4.52 7.38
CA TYR A 119 -15.20 -4.63 8.66
C TYR A 119 -16.00 -3.36 8.98
N TYR A 120 -16.97 -3.46 9.88
CA TYR A 120 -17.75 -2.34 10.35
C TYR A 120 -17.08 -1.67 11.56
N LYS A 121 -16.92 -0.35 11.49
CA LYS A 121 -16.50 0.45 12.65
C LYS A 121 -17.68 0.62 13.59
N TRP A 122 -17.47 0.34 14.86
CA TRP A 122 -18.43 0.61 15.90
C TRP A 122 -18.04 1.89 16.64
N ASP A 123 -18.82 2.94 16.52
CA ASP A 123 -18.69 4.08 17.41
C ASP A 123 -19.11 3.63 18.82
N GLY A 124 -18.22 3.82 19.80
CA GLY A 124 -18.28 3.19 21.14
C GLY A 124 -19.54 3.39 21.98
N ASP A 125 -20.60 3.99 21.43
CA ASP A 125 -21.88 4.26 22.10
C ASP A 125 -23.06 3.47 21.52
N SER A 126 -22.84 2.63 20.53
CA SER A 126 -23.87 1.77 19.93
C SER A 126 -23.71 0.32 20.38
N SER A 127 -24.55 -0.08 21.33
CA SER A 127 -24.74 -1.47 21.72
C SER A 127 -25.08 -2.33 20.48
N PRO A 128 -24.46 -3.52 20.31
CA PRO A 128 -24.79 -4.44 19.21
C PRO A 128 -26.26 -4.90 19.20
N PHE A 129 -27.05 -4.53 20.20
CA PHE A 129 -28.42 -4.98 20.43
C PHE A 129 -29.47 -3.87 20.32
N GLY A 130 -29.10 -2.64 20.00
CA GLY A 130 -30.04 -1.52 20.00
C GLY A 130 -29.92 -0.56 18.84
N GLY A 131 -30.65 -0.80 17.76
CA GLY A 131 -30.91 0.17 16.71
C GLY A 131 -29.82 0.21 15.63
N VAL A 132 -30.22 -0.10 14.41
CA VAL A 132 -29.44 0.04 13.18
C VAL A 132 -29.00 1.51 13.02
N ARG A 133 -27.83 1.85 13.57
CA ARG A 133 -27.01 2.90 13.00
C ARG A 133 -26.06 2.19 12.03
N GLU A 134 -26.09 2.60 10.78
CA GLU A 134 -25.21 2.12 9.73
C GLU A 134 -23.76 2.23 10.22
N GLY A 135 -23.15 1.11 10.60
CA GLY A 135 -21.74 1.04 10.88
C GLY A 135 -21.01 1.43 9.60
N ALA A 136 -20.21 2.47 9.61
CA ALA A 136 -19.40 2.84 8.46
C ALA A 136 -18.36 1.74 8.24
N LEU A 137 -18.24 1.23 7.02
CA LEU A 137 -17.13 0.38 6.64
C LEU A 137 -15.82 1.19 6.71
N GLU A 138 -14.73 0.51 7.06
CA GLU A 138 -13.39 1.11 6.98
C GLU A 138 -13.11 1.58 5.57
N THR A 139 -12.47 2.75 5.46
CA THR A 139 -12.12 3.36 4.16
C THR A 139 -10.95 2.65 3.51
N LEU A 140 -10.95 2.61 2.18
CA LEU A 140 -9.85 2.03 1.43
C LEU A 140 -8.69 3.04 1.29
N PRO A 141 -7.43 2.58 1.44
CA PRO A 141 -6.25 3.44 1.32
C PRO A 141 -6.00 3.92 -0.11
N ASN A 142 -5.24 5.01 -0.24
CA ASN A 142 -4.82 5.56 -1.52
C ASN A 142 -3.54 4.88 -2.03
N ILE A 143 -3.68 3.80 -2.79
CA ILE A 143 -2.56 3.03 -3.36
C ILE A 143 -2.00 3.58 -4.67
N ASP A 144 -2.50 4.72 -5.13
CA ASP A 144 -2.09 5.37 -6.40
C ASP A 144 -0.59 5.72 -6.44
N ILE A 145 0.05 5.87 -5.29
CA ILE A 145 1.47 6.19 -5.19
C ILE A 145 2.34 4.97 -5.47
N ASN A 146 1.88 3.79 -5.08
CA ASN A 146 2.65 2.55 -5.15
C ASN A 146 2.61 1.90 -6.53
N ILE A 147 1.47 2.02 -7.22
CA ILE A 147 1.27 1.41 -8.55
C ILE A 147 1.23 2.53 -9.60
N LYS A 148 2.23 2.58 -10.46
CA LYS A 148 2.43 3.69 -11.41
C LYS A 148 2.40 3.24 -12.85
N CYS A 149 1.88 4.12 -13.72
CA CYS A 149 2.02 3.97 -15.16
C CYS A 149 3.37 4.56 -15.61
N GLY A 150 4.15 3.76 -16.34
CA GLY A 150 5.45 4.19 -16.83
C GLY A 150 6.23 3.06 -17.49
N ASN A 151 7.35 3.41 -18.12
CA ASN A 151 8.28 2.46 -18.66
C ASN A 151 9.42 2.22 -17.65
N SER A 152 9.44 1.03 -17.04
CA SER A 152 10.44 0.63 -16.03
C SER A 152 11.86 0.50 -16.58
N LEU A 153 12.03 0.34 -17.89
CA LEU A 153 13.31 0.24 -18.55
C LEU A 153 13.98 1.60 -18.80
N ILE A 154 13.21 2.68 -18.70
CA ILE A 154 13.70 4.04 -18.91
C ILE A 154 13.94 4.71 -17.56
N SER A 155 15.18 4.70 -17.11
CA SER A 155 15.57 5.53 -15.97
C SER A 155 15.74 7.00 -16.38
N ARG A 156 15.17 7.90 -15.59
CA ARG A 156 15.39 9.35 -15.74
C ARG A 156 16.75 9.81 -15.20
N PHE A 157 17.39 8.96 -14.42
CA PHE A 157 18.67 9.24 -13.76
C PHE A 157 19.66 8.17 -14.17
N ALA A 158 20.93 8.54 -14.25
CA ALA A 158 22.01 7.57 -14.39
C ALA A 158 22.02 6.63 -13.17
N LEU A 159 22.33 5.35 -13.36
CA LEU A 159 22.36 4.36 -12.27
C LEU A 159 23.37 4.72 -11.16
N ASP A 160 24.40 5.47 -11.53
CA ASP A 160 25.48 5.98 -10.69
C ASP A 160 25.22 7.41 -10.15
N ALA A 161 24.03 8.00 -10.41
CA ALA A 161 23.69 9.32 -9.93
C ALA A 161 23.59 9.35 -8.39
N ASP A 162 24.38 10.23 -7.76
CA ASP A 162 24.29 10.46 -6.31
C ASP A 162 23.06 11.33 -5.99
N ILE A 163 21.91 10.63 -5.88
CA ILE A 163 20.62 11.24 -5.57
C ILE A 163 20.66 11.94 -4.20
N LYS A 164 21.35 11.35 -3.21
CA LYS A 164 21.45 11.95 -1.87
C LYS A 164 22.19 13.28 -1.90
N ARG A 165 23.25 13.38 -2.70
CA ARG A 165 24.01 14.62 -2.86
C ARG A 165 23.19 15.68 -3.58
N ALA A 166 22.49 15.29 -4.65
CA ALA A 166 21.61 16.21 -5.40
C ALA A 166 20.49 16.77 -4.52
N LEU A 167 19.89 15.96 -3.66
CA LEU A 167 18.81 16.37 -2.78
C LEU A 167 19.24 17.29 -1.62
N ARG A 168 20.54 17.31 -1.25
CA ARG A 168 21.05 18.25 -0.24
C ARG A 168 20.88 19.73 -0.65
N SER A 169 20.84 20.00 -1.95
CA SER A 169 20.67 21.34 -2.49
C SER A 169 19.21 21.70 -2.78
N SER A 170 18.31 20.77 -2.60
CA SER A 170 16.86 20.94 -2.79
C SER A 170 16.25 21.75 -1.66
N LYS A 171 15.20 22.51 -1.97
CA LYS A 171 14.34 23.19 -0.99
C LYS A 171 13.60 22.19 -0.10
N TRP A 172 13.36 20.98 -0.60
CA TRP A 172 12.59 19.92 0.05
C TRP A 172 13.52 18.79 0.48
N SER A 173 13.24 18.22 1.65
CA SER A 173 13.92 17.01 2.14
C SER A 173 13.18 15.73 1.71
N ILE A 174 13.86 14.59 1.82
CA ILE A 174 13.21 13.27 1.66
C ILE A 174 12.09 13.10 2.70
N ASP A 175 12.28 13.63 3.91
CA ASP A 175 11.29 13.51 4.97
C ASP A 175 10.06 14.38 4.68
N SER A 176 10.22 15.56 4.09
CA SER A 176 9.10 16.37 3.59
C SER A 176 8.29 15.61 2.54
N TYR A 177 8.97 14.88 1.64
CA TYR A 177 8.30 14.04 0.67
C TYR A 177 7.53 12.87 1.33
N LYS A 178 8.13 12.20 2.31
CA LYS A 178 7.47 11.09 3.05
C LYS A 178 6.23 11.57 3.79
N ILE A 179 6.32 12.73 4.46
CA ILE A 179 5.18 13.33 5.16
C ILE A 179 4.06 13.65 4.17
N ALA A 180 4.38 14.30 3.04
CA ALA A 180 3.37 14.59 2.02
C ALA A 180 2.70 13.33 1.45
N VAL A 181 3.47 12.25 1.25
CA VAL A 181 2.95 10.95 0.81
C VAL A 181 2.04 10.33 1.88
N GLN A 182 2.43 10.39 3.15
CA GLN A 182 1.60 9.88 4.23
C GLN A 182 0.29 10.67 4.35
N THR A 183 0.37 12.00 4.35
CA THR A 183 -0.82 12.86 4.39
C THR A 183 -1.74 12.62 3.18
N TYR A 184 -1.17 12.32 2.00
CA TYR A 184 -1.97 11.93 0.83
C TYR A 184 -2.70 10.60 1.02
N ARG A 185 -2.07 9.62 1.66
CA ARG A 185 -2.68 8.32 1.96
C ARG A 185 -3.83 8.47 2.94
N ASP A 186 -3.63 9.28 3.98
CA ASP A 186 -4.58 9.52 5.06
C ASP A 186 -5.66 10.57 4.69
N ALA A 187 -5.67 11.05 3.44
CA ALA A 187 -6.59 12.10 3.01
C ALA A 187 -8.03 11.56 2.89
N GLU A 188 -8.92 12.13 3.69
CA GLU A 188 -10.35 11.78 3.73
C GLU A 188 -11.18 12.55 2.71
N SER A 189 -10.74 13.76 2.31
CA SER A 189 -11.47 14.61 1.35
C SER A 189 -10.78 14.68 -0.01
N LYS A 190 -11.57 14.94 -1.07
CA LYS A 190 -11.05 15.13 -2.44
C LYS A 190 -10.15 16.37 -2.53
N GLU A 191 -10.46 17.42 -1.79
CA GLU A 191 -9.71 18.65 -1.71
C GLU A 191 -8.33 18.40 -1.11
N GLN A 192 -8.27 17.76 0.06
CA GLN A 192 -7.02 17.35 0.71
C GLN A 192 -6.15 16.49 -0.21
N LYS A 193 -6.77 15.48 -0.84
CA LYS A 193 -6.08 14.60 -1.79
C LYS A 193 -5.43 15.40 -2.92
N ARG A 194 -6.15 16.33 -3.50
CA ARG A 194 -5.67 17.18 -4.60
C ARG A 194 -4.53 18.09 -4.16
N GLU A 195 -4.66 18.75 -3.01
CA GLU A 195 -3.60 19.63 -2.46
C GLU A 195 -2.30 18.85 -2.23
N MET A 196 -2.39 17.66 -1.64
CA MET A 196 -1.22 16.82 -1.41
C MET A 196 -0.63 16.28 -2.71
N GLU A 197 -1.43 15.95 -3.71
CA GLU A 197 -0.96 15.54 -5.03
C GLU A 197 -0.18 16.69 -5.72
N GLU A 198 -0.69 17.90 -5.67
CA GLU A 198 0.00 19.10 -6.19
C GLU A 198 1.31 19.38 -5.44
N LEU A 199 1.33 19.19 -4.11
CA LEU A 199 2.54 19.31 -3.30
C LEU A 199 3.56 18.24 -3.65
N ILE A 200 3.17 16.98 -3.73
CA ILE A 200 4.02 15.85 -4.13
C ILE A 200 4.62 16.09 -5.51
N ASP A 201 3.84 16.57 -6.46
CA ASP A 201 4.33 16.89 -7.80
C ASP A 201 5.30 18.08 -7.82
N THR A 202 5.06 19.06 -6.96
CA THR A 202 5.98 20.21 -6.78
C THR A 202 7.32 19.74 -6.22
N ILE A 203 7.32 18.91 -5.18
CA ILE A 203 8.53 18.31 -4.59
C ILE A 203 9.28 17.48 -5.66
N LYS A 204 8.58 16.66 -6.43
CA LYS A 204 9.19 15.87 -7.52
C LYS A 204 9.80 16.73 -8.62
N LYS A 205 9.17 17.85 -8.98
CA LYS A 205 9.70 18.79 -9.96
C LYS A 205 10.97 19.47 -9.44
N ASP A 206 10.97 19.86 -8.18
CA ASP A 206 12.14 20.44 -7.52
C ASP A 206 13.31 19.44 -7.50
N PHE A 207 13.09 18.22 -7.03
CA PHE A 207 14.11 17.16 -7.07
C PHE A 207 14.67 16.92 -8.48
N ARG A 208 13.81 16.94 -9.50
CA ARG A 208 14.24 16.81 -10.90
C ARG A 208 15.16 17.94 -11.33
N SER A 209 14.88 19.16 -10.91
CA SER A 209 15.67 20.34 -11.30
C SER A 209 17.12 20.26 -10.82
N TYR A 210 17.39 19.64 -9.67
CA TYR A 210 18.73 19.45 -9.12
C TYR A 210 19.48 18.24 -9.70
N ILE A 211 18.76 17.18 -10.07
CA ILE A 211 19.38 15.94 -10.56
C ILE A 211 19.70 16.04 -12.05
N SER A 212 18.81 16.62 -12.86
CA SER A 212 18.93 16.69 -14.32
C SER A 212 20.14 17.47 -14.85
N PRO A 213 20.53 18.63 -14.31
CA PRO A 213 21.66 19.43 -14.88
C PRO A 213 23.01 18.76 -14.78
N ASN A 214 23.20 17.85 -13.86
CA ASN A 214 24.48 17.15 -13.63
C ASN A 214 24.59 15.81 -14.37
N ASP A 215 23.50 15.33 -14.99
CA ASP A 215 23.53 14.11 -15.78
C ASP A 215 24.18 14.35 -17.16
N PRO A 216 25.28 13.63 -17.51
CA PRO A 216 25.92 13.74 -18.82
C PRO A 216 24.98 13.41 -20.00
N LYS A 217 24.04 12.49 -19.79
CA LYS A 217 23.02 12.11 -20.78
C LYS A 217 22.00 13.23 -21.00
N TYR A 218 21.60 13.90 -19.95
CA TYR A 218 20.70 15.06 -20.04
C TYR A 218 21.35 16.23 -20.78
N LYS A 219 22.63 16.50 -20.51
CA LYS A 219 23.43 17.52 -21.25
C LYS A 219 23.54 17.18 -22.74
N LYS A 220 23.68 15.89 -23.07
CA LYS A 220 23.73 15.42 -24.46
C LYS A 220 22.36 15.54 -25.15
N LEU A 221 21.28 15.19 -24.46
CA LEU A 221 19.89 15.32 -24.94
C LEU A 221 19.47 16.78 -25.13
N SER A 222 19.84 17.67 -24.22
CA SER A 222 19.53 19.10 -24.34
C SER A 222 20.25 19.76 -25.52
N LYS A 223 21.49 19.31 -25.84
CA LYS A 223 22.24 19.74 -27.04
C LYS A 223 21.65 19.22 -28.35
N LEU A 224 20.92 18.13 -28.34
CA LEU A 224 20.26 17.57 -29.53
C LEU A 224 18.86 18.16 -29.78
N ARG A 225 18.31 18.89 -28.81
CA ARG A 225 17.00 19.55 -28.92
C ARG A 225 17.08 21.04 -29.25
N GLY A 226 18.24 21.66 -29.19
CA GLY A 226 18.53 23.00 -29.67
C GLY A 226 19.19 22.95 -31.04
#